data_c210e6c05587699719aafacb08beef2e
#
_entry.id   c210e6c05587699719aafacb08beef2e
#
_cell.length_a   1.000
_cell.length_b   1.000
_cell.length_c   1.000
_cell.angle_alpha   90.00
_cell.angle_beta   90.00
_cell.angle_gamma   90.00
#
_symmetry.space_group_name_H-M   'P 1'
#
loop_
_entity.id
_entity.type
_entity.pdbx_description
1 polymer ?
#
loop_
_entity_poly.entity_id
_entity_poly.type
_entity_poly.pdbx_seq_one_letter_code
_entity_poly.pdbx_strand_id
1 'polypeptide(L)'
;MRKAILGLLACAVLAAIPVTMSTMASAQAPAATPPPPPAPQMPPSLVPSLSVDLMTAQGSAALGAQWKTMEAKIVEGPALAGHMPGYDKSYDISHHASDDDSSWPTIEPKGLADRRGGGKISFLWYRTNLTIPAKIGDFDTAGAKAVLTAYVDDYAEVWINGQMPRRAGIPSPAAISGFNMPNRVVLADAVKAGDKFQVAIFGINGPISVAPMNFVFFRQASVEFYK
;
A
#
# COMPACT_ATOMS: atom_id res chain seq x y z
N MET A 1 16.85 74.41 -5.53
CA MET A 1 16.46 75.44 -4.53
C MET A 1 16.43 74.73 -3.18
N ARG A 2 17.40 74.96 -2.37
CA ARG A 2 17.39 75.67 -1.08
C ARG A 2 16.37 75.09 -0.09
N LYS A 3 16.65 74.65 1.13
CA LYS A 3 17.64 75.17 2.16
C LYS A 3 17.88 74.08 3.22
N ALA A 4 19.10 74.04 3.70
CA ALA A 4 19.52 73.46 4.97
C ALA A 4 19.10 74.34 6.15
N ILE A 5 18.85 73.81 7.31
CA ILE A 5 18.97 74.51 8.59
C ILE A 5 19.62 73.56 9.58
N LEU A 6 20.72 74.10 10.08
CA LEU A 6 21.62 73.63 11.10
C LEU A 6 21.07 74.10 12.48
N GLY A 7 21.21 73.34 13.51
CA GLY A 7 20.81 73.72 14.86
C GLY A 7 21.60 72.96 15.94
N LEU A 8 22.38 73.73 16.61
CA LEU A 8 23.46 73.49 17.55
C LEU A 8 23.10 72.78 18.88
N LEU A 9 24.10 72.08 19.35
CA LEU A 9 24.55 71.69 20.69
C LEU A 9 23.83 72.27 21.92
N ALA A 10 23.69 71.40 22.94
CA ALA A 10 23.93 71.70 24.34
C ALA A 10 24.42 70.42 25.07
N CYS A 11 25.67 70.46 25.53
CA CYS A 11 26.23 69.45 26.45
C CYS A 11 25.72 69.71 27.85
N ALA A 12 25.19 68.70 28.52
CA ALA A 12 25.03 68.70 29.96
C ALA A 12 25.80 67.53 30.56
N VAL A 13 26.88 67.81 31.27
CA VAL A 13 27.65 66.82 32.02
C VAL A 13 26.93 66.60 33.36
N LEU A 14 26.45 65.43 33.60
CA LEU A 14 25.98 64.97 34.92
C LEU A 14 26.93 63.88 35.42
N ALA A 15 27.57 64.14 36.52
CA ALA A 15 28.43 63.18 37.21
C ALA A 15 27.65 62.06 37.79
N ALA A 16 27.99 60.84 37.40
CA ALA A 16 27.41 59.61 37.91
C ALA A 16 28.15 59.13 39.17
N ILE A 17 27.44 58.96 40.24
CA ILE A 17 27.88 58.30 41.46
C ILE A 17 27.75 56.78 41.22
N PRO A 18 28.80 55.97 41.49
CA PRO A 18 28.68 54.56 41.38
C PRO A 18 27.91 53.95 42.56
N VAL A 19 26.70 53.46 42.31
CA VAL A 19 25.98 52.60 43.25
C VAL A 19 26.45 51.16 43.01
N THR A 20 27.25 50.63 43.93
CA THR A 20 27.62 49.20 43.95
C THR A 20 26.43 48.37 44.36
N MET A 21 25.75 47.83 43.41
CA MET A 21 24.78 46.76 43.65
C MET A 21 25.52 45.43 43.92
N SER A 22 25.47 44.95 45.16
CA SER A 22 25.86 43.59 45.51
C SER A 22 24.83 42.64 44.91
N THR A 23 25.19 41.95 43.84
CA THR A 23 24.39 40.85 43.29
C THR A 23 24.47 39.64 44.21
N MET A 24 23.41 39.38 44.96
CA MET A 24 23.25 38.10 45.62
C MET A 24 23.13 37.02 44.54
N ALA A 25 24.12 36.16 44.41
CA ALA A 25 24.07 35.00 43.58
C ALA A 25 23.02 34.02 44.14
N SER A 26 21.84 33.93 43.51
CA SER A 26 20.89 32.87 43.78
C SER A 26 21.54 31.53 43.38
N ALA A 27 21.80 30.71 44.36
CA ALA A 27 22.23 29.32 44.12
C ALA A 27 21.05 28.56 43.41
N GLN A 28 21.23 28.39 42.12
CA GLN A 28 20.29 27.65 41.30
C GLN A 28 20.38 26.15 41.69
N ALA A 29 19.26 25.58 42.13
CA ALA A 29 19.20 24.15 42.45
C ALA A 29 19.62 23.34 41.21
N PRO A 30 20.36 22.23 41.38
CA PRO A 30 20.74 21.39 40.24
C PRO A 30 19.50 20.95 39.48
N ALA A 31 19.49 21.18 38.17
CA ALA A 31 18.41 20.76 37.29
C ALA A 31 18.21 19.23 37.42
N ALA A 32 16.96 18.82 37.65
CA ALA A 32 16.64 17.42 37.71
C ALA A 32 17.06 16.70 36.40
N THR A 33 17.80 15.63 36.52
CA THR A 33 18.23 14.83 35.39
C THR A 33 16.99 14.41 34.60
N PRO A 34 16.89 14.65 33.27
CA PRO A 34 15.75 14.20 32.48
C PRO A 34 15.60 12.70 32.59
N PRO A 35 14.37 12.19 32.60
CA PRO A 35 14.16 10.74 32.64
C PRO A 35 14.84 10.07 31.43
N PRO A 36 15.39 8.86 31.61
CA PRO A 36 16.01 8.16 30.52
C PRO A 36 15.00 7.99 29.34
N PRO A 37 15.47 8.07 28.09
CA PRO A 37 14.60 7.85 26.95
C PRO A 37 13.94 6.47 27.05
N PRO A 38 12.68 6.33 26.62
CA PRO A 38 12.01 5.02 26.62
C PRO A 38 12.85 4.02 25.83
N ALA A 39 12.97 2.81 26.36
CA ALA A 39 13.71 1.74 25.70
C ALA A 39 13.18 1.57 24.26
N PRO A 40 14.04 1.31 23.27
CA PRO A 40 13.61 1.08 21.90
C PRO A 40 12.55 -0.02 21.89
N GLN A 41 11.33 0.32 21.49
CA GLN A 41 10.31 -0.70 21.25
C GLN A 41 10.78 -1.54 20.07
N MET A 42 10.95 -2.83 20.29
CA MET A 42 11.23 -3.75 19.19
C MET A 42 10.10 -3.61 18.15
N PRO A 43 10.44 -3.54 16.86
CA PRO A 43 9.41 -3.52 15.83
C PRO A 43 8.54 -4.77 16.01
N PRO A 44 7.21 -4.66 15.74
CA PRO A 44 6.32 -5.82 15.83
C PRO A 44 6.91 -6.95 14.98
N SER A 45 6.76 -8.18 15.45
CA SER A 45 7.32 -9.37 14.78
C SER A 45 7.05 -9.31 13.27
N LEU A 46 8.11 -9.41 12.48
CA LEU A 46 8.01 -9.52 11.03
C LEU A 46 7.50 -10.91 10.59
N VAL A 47 7.41 -11.84 11.54
CA VAL A 47 6.92 -13.19 11.30
C VAL A 47 5.41 -13.22 11.56
N PRO A 48 4.59 -13.66 10.60
CA PRO A 48 3.16 -13.79 10.83
C PRO A 48 2.86 -14.82 11.91
N SER A 49 1.89 -14.54 12.77
CA SER A 49 1.38 -15.48 13.76
C SER A 49 0.62 -16.64 13.10
N LEU A 50 0.03 -16.38 11.95
CA LEU A 50 -0.62 -17.37 11.08
C LEU A 50 -0.49 -16.94 9.62
N SER A 51 -0.23 -17.89 8.72
CA SER A 51 -0.31 -17.69 7.27
C SER A 51 -1.29 -18.70 6.67
N VAL A 52 -2.25 -18.19 5.89
CA VAL A 52 -3.27 -18.99 5.19
C VAL A 52 -2.96 -18.97 3.70
N ASP A 53 -2.59 -20.12 3.16
CA ASP A 53 -2.27 -20.27 1.73
C ASP A 53 -3.56 -20.39 0.91
N LEU A 54 -3.87 -19.35 0.15
CA LEU A 54 -5.05 -19.29 -0.72
C LEU A 54 -4.93 -20.12 -2.00
N MET A 55 -3.77 -20.69 -2.29
CA MET A 55 -3.58 -21.61 -3.42
C MET A 55 -3.94 -23.04 -3.07
N THR A 56 -4.29 -23.31 -1.81
CA THR A 56 -4.78 -24.61 -1.35
C THR A 56 -6.28 -24.59 -1.12
N ALA A 57 -6.94 -25.74 -1.32
CA ALA A 57 -8.37 -25.88 -1.05
C ALA A 57 -8.69 -25.56 0.42
N GLN A 58 -7.87 -26.03 1.35
CA GLN A 58 -8.04 -25.79 2.78
C GLN A 58 -7.92 -24.30 3.13
N GLY A 59 -6.89 -23.62 2.64
CA GLY A 59 -6.70 -22.21 2.94
C GLY A 59 -7.77 -21.32 2.30
N SER A 60 -8.13 -21.59 1.04
CA SER A 60 -9.23 -20.87 0.40
C SER A 60 -10.55 -21.09 1.14
N ALA A 61 -10.87 -22.32 1.54
CA ALA A 61 -12.06 -22.62 2.32
C ALA A 61 -12.07 -21.92 3.69
N ALA A 62 -10.92 -21.82 4.36
CA ALA A 62 -10.80 -21.17 5.66
C ALA A 62 -11.21 -19.69 5.64
N LEU A 63 -11.06 -19.02 4.50
CA LEU A 63 -11.46 -17.61 4.30
C LEU A 63 -12.63 -17.44 3.35
N GLY A 64 -13.30 -18.52 2.96
CA GLY A 64 -14.42 -18.50 2.02
C GLY A 64 -14.05 -18.03 0.61
N ALA A 65 -12.77 -18.14 0.25
CA ALA A 65 -12.27 -17.69 -1.05
C ALA A 65 -12.76 -18.60 -2.18
N GLN A 66 -13.42 -18.01 -3.16
CA GLN A 66 -13.75 -18.64 -4.42
C GLN A 66 -13.12 -17.81 -5.55
N TRP A 67 -12.15 -18.39 -6.23
CA TRP A 67 -11.41 -17.69 -7.26
C TRP A 67 -12.11 -17.72 -8.61
N LYS A 68 -12.10 -16.56 -9.27
CA LYS A 68 -12.55 -16.36 -10.63
C LYS A 68 -11.46 -15.70 -11.44
N THR A 69 -11.47 -15.90 -12.76
CA THR A 69 -10.50 -15.28 -13.66
C THR A 69 -11.15 -14.83 -14.96
N MET A 70 -10.61 -13.77 -15.55
CA MET A 70 -11.02 -13.29 -16.86
C MET A 70 -9.80 -12.77 -17.61
N GLU A 71 -9.66 -13.19 -18.85
CA GLU A 71 -8.65 -12.60 -19.74
C GLU A 71 -9.06 -11.16 -20.09
N ALA A 72 -8.12 -10.24 -20.00
CA ALA A 72 -8.31 -8.85 -20.34
C ALA A 72 -7.57 -8.50 -21.64
N LYS A 73 -8.04 -7.46 -22.32
CA LYS A 73 -7.42 -6.92 -23.53
C LYS A 73 -7.37 -5.41 -23.42
N ILE A 74 -6.25 -4.83 -23.77
CA ILE A 74 -6.18 -3.39 -24.03
C ILE A 74 -6.49 -3.20 -25.51
N VAL A 75 -7.56 -2.50 -25.79
CA VAL A 75 -8.01 -2.21 -27.16
C VAL A 75 -7.59 -0.80 -27.51
N GLU A 76 -6.82 -0.65 -28.60
CA GLU A 76 -6.52 0.67 -29.13
C GLU A 76 -7.81 1.33 -29.65
N GLY A 77 -8.06 2.53 -29.16
CA GLY A 77 -9.12 3.38 -29.72
C GLY A 77 -8.74 3.95 -31.08
N PRO A 78 -9.71 4.49 -31.83
CA PRO A 78 -9.45 5.11 -33.11
C PRO A 78 -8.47 6.28 -32.94
N ALA A 79 -7.49 6.37 -33.83
CA ALA A 79 -6.57 7.50 -33.89
C ALA A 79 -7.37 8.78 -34.13
N LEU A 80 -7.34 9.74 -33.23
CA LEU A 80 -7.85 11.06 -33.46
C LEU A 80 -6.85 11.82 -34.31
N ALA A 81 -7.34 12.54 -35.34
CA ALA A 81 -6.50 13.31 -36.24
C ALA A 81 -5.58 14.26 -35.47
N GLY A 82 -4.27 14.14 -35.67
CA GLY A 82 -3.25 14.92 -34.98
C GLY A 82 -2.89 14.50 -33.58
N HIS A 83 -3.39 13.36 -33.08
CA HIS A 83 -3.09 12.82 -31.78
C HIS A 83 -2.51 11.40 -31.88
N MET A 84 -1.77 11.00 -30.87
CA MET A 84 -1.33 9.61 -30.74
C MET A 84 -2.57 8.69 -30.68
N PRO A 85 -2.49 7.47 -31.22
CA PRO A 85 -3.52 6.47 -31.01
C PRO A 85 -3.80 6.33 -29.50
N GLY A 86 -5.04 6.51 -29.11
CA GLY A 86 -5.48 6.35 -27.73
C GLY A 86 -6.09 4.98 -27.54
N TYR A 87 -6.20 4.57 -26.29
CA TYR A 87 -6.94 3.37 -25.93
C TYR A 87 -8.45 3.68 -25.96
N ASP A 88 -9.24 2.68 -26.30
CA ASP A 88 -10.69 2.78 -26.23
C ASP A 88 -11.11 3.09 -24.79
N LYS A 89 -11.81 4.24 -24.63
CA LYS A 89 -12.31 4.66 -23.32
C LYS A 89 -13.43 3.76 -22.79
N SER A 90 -14.01 2.92 -23.62
CA SER A 90 -14.96 1.89 -23.19
C SER A 90 -14.26 0.80 -22.38
N TYR A 91 -12.93 0.69 -22.49
CA TYR A 91 -12.10 -0.22 -21.76
C TYR A 91 -11.43 0.51 -20.59
N ASP A 92 -12.10 0.53 -19.46
CA ASP A 92 -11.54 1.01 -18.20
C ASP A 92 -11.17 -0.20 -17.34
N ILE A 93 -9.86 -0.44 -17.18
CA ILE A 93 -9.35 -1.55 -16.37
C ILE A 93 -9.89 -1.49 -14.94
N SER A 94 -10.13 -0.30 -14.40
CA SER A 94 -10.68 -0.13 -13.06
C SER A 94 -12.10 -0.69 -12.92
N HIS A 95 -12.89 -0.73 -13.97
CA HIS A 95 -14.22 -1.35 -13.95
C HIS A 95 -14.15 -2.81 -13.56
N HIS A 96 -13.19 -3.57 -14.08
CA HIS A 96 -13.05 -4.99 -13.76
C HIS A 96 -12.69 -5.28 -12.30
N ALA A 97 -12.21 -4.28 -11.55
CA ALA A 97 -11.94 -4.43 -10.13
C ALA A 97 -13.22 -4.53 -9.27
N SER A 98 -14.35 -3.95 -9.75
CA SER A 98 -15.61 -3.87 -9.01
C SER A 98 -16.84 -4.34 -9.79
N ASP A 99 -16.72 -4.68 -11.08
CA ASP A 99 -17.84 -5.11 -11.92
C ASP A 99 -18.44 -6.43 -11.44
N ASP A 100 -19.65 -6.72 -11.92
CA ASP A 100 -20.27 -8.03 -11.75
C ASP A 100 -19.40 -9.13 -12.39
N ASP A 101 -19.02 -10.08 -11.59
CA ASP A 101 -18.19 -11.22 -11.99
C ASP A 101 -18.99 -12.53 -12.12
N SER A 102 -20.32 -12.45 -12.19
CA SER A 102 -21.19 -13.63 -12.26
C SER A 102 -20.87 -14.51 -13.48
N SER A 103 -20.46 -13.89 -14.58
CA SER A 103 -20.08 -14.58 -15.83
C SER A 103 -18.63 -15.07 -15.87
N TRP A 104 -17.79 -14.70 -14.89
CA TRP A 104 -16.38 -15.08 -14.91
C TRP A 104 -16.19 -16.56 -14.56
N PRO A 105 -15.35 -17.28 -15.29
CA PRO A 105 -15.02 -18.66 -14.97
C PRO A 105 -14.46 -18.79 -13.55
N THR A 106 -15.00 -19.73 -12.79
CA THR A 106 -14.44 -20.14 -11.49
C THR A 106 -13.25 -21.06 -11.72
N ILE A 107 -12.22 -20.88 -10.91
CA ILE A 107 -11.03 -21.73 -10.91
C ILE A 107 -10.80 -22.33 -9.52
N GLU A 108 -10.28 -23.55 -9.48
CA GLU A 108 -9.84 -24.16 -8.24
C GLU A 108 -8.64 -23.41 -7.65
N PRO A 109 -8.44 -23.38 -6.34
CA PRO A 109 -7.31 -22.68 -5.71
C PRO A 109 -5.94 -23.04 -6.30
N LYS A 110 -5.68 -24.33 -6.52
CA LYS A 110 -4.45 -24.80 -7.17
C LYS A 110 -4.28 -24.27 -8.59
N GLY A 111 -5.40 -23.99 -9.26
CA GLY A 111 -5.44 -23.43 -10.61
C GLY A 111 -4.92 -21.99 -10.70
N LEU A 112 -4.66 -21.31 -9.59
CA LEU A 112 -3.94 -20.03 -9.60
C LEU A 112 -2.52 -20.18 -10.16
N ALA A 113 -1.89 -21.34 -10.00
CA ALA A 113 -0.57 -21.64 -10.54
C ALA A 113 -0.60 -22.02 -12.04
N ASP A 114 -1.77 -22.20 -12.65
CA ASP A 114 -1.85 -22.53 -14.07
C ASP A 114 -1.46 -21.31 -14.90
N ARG A 115 -0.63 -21.57 -15.90
CA ARG A 115 -0.17 -20.56 -16.86
C ARG A 115 -1.30 -20.20 -17.81
N ARG A 116 -1.72 -18.93 -17.79
CA ARG A 116 -2.81 -18.40 -18.63
C ARG A 116 -2.31 -17.26 -19.52
N GLY A 117 -3.04 -17.00 -20.60
CA GLY A 117 -2.63 -16.09 -21.65
C GLY A 117 -1.70 -16.78 -22.64
N GLY A 118 -0.53 -16.22 -22.90
CA GLY A 118 0.46 -16.81 -23.82
C GLY A 118 0.70 -15.98 -25.07
N GLY A 119 0.19 -14.74 -25.13
CA GLY A 119 0.50 -13.75 -26.14
C GLY A 119 1.91 -13.17 -25.98
N LYS A 120 2.23 -12.17 -26.79
CA LYS A 120 3.43 -11.34 -26.59
C LYS A 120 3.36 -10.55 -25.29
N ILE A 121 2.16 -10.17 -24.92
CA ILE A 121 1.79 -9.62 -23.61
C ILE A 121 0.47 -10.24 -23.23
N SER A 122 0.32 -10.59 -21.97
CA SER A 122 -0.89 -11.20 -21.43
C SER A 122 -1.43 -10.37 -20.29
N PHE A 123 -2.74 -10.22 -20.25
CA PHE A 123 -3.49 -9.48 -19.24
C PHE A 123 -4.57 -10.37 -18.66
N LEU A 124 -4.58 -10.54 -17.35
CA LEU A 124 -5.60 -11.33 -16.67
C LEU A 124 -6.10 -10.65 -15.40
N TRP A 125 -7.39 -10.72 -15.19
CA TRP A 125 -8.02 -10.46 -13.90
C TRP A 125 -8.19 -11.76 -13.12
N TYR A 126 -7.90 -11.68 -11.83
CA TYR A 126 -8.27 -12.68 -10.84
C TYR A 126 -9.08 -12.00 -9.76
N ARG A 127 -10.14 -12.66 -9.30
CA ARG A 127 -11.01 -12.10 -8.26
C ARG A 127 -11.42 -13.15 -7.26
N THR A 128 -11.54 -12.75 -6.00
CA THR A 128 -12.12 -13.53 -4.92
C THR A 128 -12.72 -12.64 -3.86
N ASN A 129 -13.64 -13.19 -3.08
CA ASN A 129 -14.15 -12.56 -1.87
C ASN A 129 -13.61 -13.32 -0.66
N LEU A 130 -13.04 -12.60 0.30
CA LEU A 130 -12.55 -13.14 1.55
C LEU A 130 -13.55 -12.78 2.66
N THR A 131 -13.78 -13.71 3.57
CA THR A 131 -14.53 -13.47 4.81
C THR A 131 -13.67 -13.94 5.98
N ILE A 132 -13.40 -13.05 6.93
CA ILE A 132 -12.59 -13.38 8.10
C ILE A 132 -13.45 -14.14 9.11
N PRO A 133 -13.16 -15.40 9.43
CA PRO A 133 -13.88 -16.14 10.47
C PRO A 133 -13.40 -15.70 11.86
N ALA A 134 -14.11 -16.04 12.91
CA ALA A 134 -13.68 -15.77 14.29
C ALA A 134 -12.40 -16.53 14.64
N LYS A 135 -12.24 -17.74 14.09
CA LYS A 135 -11.05 -18.60 14.31
C LYS A 135 -10.65 -19.30 13.02
N ILE A 136 -9.34 -19.56 12.91
CA ILE A 136 -8.75 -20.43 11.89
C ILE A 136 -7.92 -21.48 12.64
N GLY A 137 -8.45 -22.70 12.73
CA GLY A 137 -7.93 -23.68 13.70
C GLY A 137 -8.05 -23.12 15.11
N ASP A 138 -6.95 -23.13 15.86
CA ASP A 138 -6.89 -22.57 17.22
C ASP A 138 -6.60 -21.05 17.24
N PHE A 139 -6.27 -20.45 16.11
CA PHE A 139 -5.93 -19.04 16.03
C PHE A 139 -7.20 -18.18 16.04
N ASP A 140 -7.33 -17.32 17.07
CA ASP A 140 -8.35 -16.28 17.15
C ASP A 140 -7.94 -15.10 16.26
N THR A 141 -8.77 -14.74 15.30
CA THR A 141 -8.45 -13.66 14.33
C THR A 141 -8.72 -12.27 14.87
N ALA A 142 -9.55 -12.12 15.90
CA ALA A 142 -9.97 -10.82 16.39
C ALA A 142 -8.78 -9.94 16.80
N GLY A 143 -8.76 -8.70 16.29
CA GLY A 143 -7.70 -7.72 16.54
C GLY A 143 -6.38 -7.97 15.82
N ALA A 144 -6.23 -9.06 15.08
CA ALA A 144 -5.03 -9.30 14.30
C ALA A 144 -4.96 -8.34 13.09
N LYS A 145 -3.77 -7.90 12.74
CA LYS A 145 -3.51 -7.24 11.46
C LYS A 145 -3.52 -8.30 10.35
N ALA A 146 -4.30 -8.09 9.29
CA ALA A 146 -4.36 -8.97 8.14
C ALA A 146 -3.67 -8.34 6.93
N VAL A 147 -2.78 -9.10 6.28
CA VAL A 147 -2.01 -8.69 5.11
C VAL A 147 -2.20 -9.73 4.01
N LEU A 148 -2.69 -9.30 2.85
CA LEU A 148 -2.69 -10.10 1.63
C LEU A 148 -1.29 -10.05 1.01
N THR A 149 -0.73 -11.22 0.74
CA THR A 149 0.47 -11.37 -0.08
C THR A 149 0.08 -12.07 -1.38
N ALA A 150 0.37 -11.43 -2.50
CA ALA A 150 0.18 -11.97 -3.83
C ALA A 150 1.48 -11.85 -4.62
N TYR A 151 1.92 -12.94 -5.24
CA TYR A 151 3.09 -12.94 -6.10
C TYR A 151 2.69 -13.49 -7.47
N VAL A 152 2.56 -12.58 -8.42
CA VAL A 152 2.13 -12.88 -9.79
C VAL A 152 3.35 -12.71 -10.72
N ASP A 153 3.47 -13.58 -11.69
CA ASP A 153 4.47 -13.50 -12.76
C ASP A 153 3.83 -12.73 -13.94
N ASP A 154 4.34 -11.58 -14.38
CA ASP A 154 5.49 -10.77 -13.90
C ASP A 154 5.07 -9.64 -12.95
N TYR A 155 4.01 -8.95 -13.30
CA TYR A 155 3.52 -7.70 -12.71
C TYR A 155 2.11 -7.90 -12.21
N ALA A 156 1.78 -7.24 -11.09
CA ALA A 156 0.42 -7.21 -10.61
C ALA A 156 0.00 -5.88 -9.99
N GLU A 157 -1.29 -5.60 -10.11
CA GLU A 157 -2.01 -4.58 -9.36
C GLU A 157 -3.04 -5.25 -8.46
N VAL A 158 -3.08 -4.85 -7.20
CA VAL A 158 -4.04 -5.36 -6.22
C VAL A 158 -5.07 -4.29 -5.87
N TRP A 159 -6.33 -4.66 -6.00
CA TRP A 159 -7.50 -3.82 -5.70
C TRP A 159 -8.29 -4.46 -4.55
N ILE A 160 -8.63 -3.67 -3.56
CA ILE A 160 -9.43 -4.09 -2.41
C ILE A 160 -10.72 -3.30 -2.38
N ASN A 161 -11.86 -3.98 -2.42
CA ASN A 161 -13.20 -3.36 -2.45
C ASN A 161 -13.34 -2.32 -3.58
N GLY A 162 -12.84 -2.66 -4.78
CA GLY A 162 -12.87 -1.80 -5.95
C GLY A 162 -11.91 -0.62 -5.94
N GLN A 163 -11.02 -0.52 -4.95
CA GLN A 163 -10.06 0.56 -4.82
C GLN A 163 -8.63 0.01 -4.75
N MET A 164 -7.69 0.71 -5.40
CA MET A 164 -6.29 0.41 -5.24
C MET A 164 -5.77 1.07 -3.97
N PRO A 165 -5.28 0.31 -2.96
CA PRO A 165 -4.87 0.86 -1.67
C PRO A 165 -3.54 1.61 -1.80
N ARG A 166 -3.60 2.86 -2.22
CA ARG A 166 -2.47 3.78 -2.32
C ARG A 166 -2.45 4.75 -1.15
N ARG A 167 -1.25 5.10 -0.70
CA ARG A 167 -1.04 6.24 0.21
C ARG A 167 -0.51 7.42 -0.61
N ALA A 168 -1.10 8.60 -0.41
CA ALA A 168 -0.64 9.83 -1.07
C ALA A 168 0.85 10.09 -0.72
N GLY A 169 1.64 10.47 -1.75
CA GLY A 169 3.06 10.79 -1.58
C GLY A 169 4.01 9.60 -1.37
N ILE A 170 3.49 8.38 -1.32
CA ILE A 170 4.33 7.17 -1.19
C ILE A 170 4.18 6.33 -2.46
N PRO A 171 5.29 5.97 -3.14
CA PRO A 171 5.24 4.94 -4.16
C PRO A 171 4.55 3.70 -3.59
N SER A 172 3.64 3.10 -4.36
CA SER A 172 2.79 2.04 -3.85
C SER A 172 3.28 0.64 -4.31
N PRO A 173 4.47 0.18 -3.88
CA PRO A 173 4.93 -1.16 -4.24
C PRO A 173 4.07 -2.26 -3.59
N ALA A 174 3.30 -1.90 -2.55
CA ALA A 174 2.40 -2.86 -1.90
C ALA A 174 1.23 -3.28 -2.79
N ALA A 175 0.61 -2.30 -3.50
CA ALA A 175 -0.53 -2.57 -4.38
C ALA A 175 -0.13 -2.79 -5.84
N ILE A 176 1.02 -2.25 -6.25
CA ILE A 176 1.58 -2.40 -7.60
C ILE A 176 2.95 -3.03 -7.46
N SER A 177 3.17 -4.16 -8.12
CA SER A 177 4.49 -4.80 -8.16
C SER A 177 4.97 -4.91 -9.59
N GLY A 178 6.28 -4.86 -9.77
CA GLY A 178 6.95 -5.17 -11.02
C GLY A 178 7.49 -6.60 -11.05
N PHE A 179 8.43 -6.82 -11.96
CA PHE A 179 9.02 -8.11 -12.24
C PHE A 179 9.51 -8.84 -10.96
N ASN A 180 8.97 -10.02 -10.75
CA ASN A 180 9.33 -10.91 -9.64
C ASN A 180 9.25 -10.29 -8.24
N MET A 181 8.31 -9.38 -8.00
CA MET A 181 8.10 -8.75 -6.70
C MET A 181 6.69 -9.08 -6.16
N PRO A 182 6.58 -9.52 -4.91
CA PRO A 182 5.28 -9.74 -4.31
C PRO A 182 4.57 -8.43 -3.98
N ASN A 183 3.25 -8.42 -4.15
CA ASN A 183 2.39 -7.42 -3.55
C ASN A 183 2.13 -7.80 -2.09
N ARG A 184 2.21 -6.83 -1.18
CA ARG A 184 1.85 -7.00 0.22
C ARG A 184 0.90 -5.88 0.63
N VAL A 185 -0.37 -6.20 0.75
CA VAL A 185 -1.44 -5.21 0.96
C VAL A 185 -2.11 -5.46 2.30
N VAL A 186 -2.13 -4.43 3.14
CA VAL A 186 -2.88 -4.48 4.41
C VAL A 186 -4.37 -4.48 4.09
N LEU A 187 -5.06 -5.55 4.49
CA LEU A 187 -6.52 -5.65 4.41
C LEU A 187 -7.15 -4.86 5.56
N ALA A 188 -6.65 -5.05 6.77
CA ALA A 188 -7.02 -4.27 7.95
C ALA A 188 -5.90 -4.32 9.00
N ASP A 189 -5.77 -3.26 9.81
CA ASP A 189 -4.83 -3.22 10.94
C ASP A 189 -5.35 -4.01 12.16
N ALA A 190 -6.67 -4.23 12.25
CA ALA A 190 -7.33 -5.03 13.28
C ALA A 190 -8.62 -5.62 12.73
N VAL A 191 -8.60 -6.89 12.34
CA VAL A 191 -9.78 -7.58 11.78
C VAL A 191 -10.77 -7.98 12.85
N LYS A 192 -12.02 -8.14 12.42
CA LYS A 192 -13.14 -8.70 13.20
C LYS A 192 -13.74 -9.89 12.46
N ALA A 193 -14.32 -10.81 13.18
CA ALA A 193 -15.10 -11.90 12.59
C ALA A 193 -16.23 -11.33 11.71
N GLY A 194 -16.34 -11.83 10.50
CA GLY A 194 -17.31 -11.38 9.51
C GLY A 194 -16.84 -10.24 8.61
N ASP A 195 -15.66 -9.67 8.82
CA ASP A 195 -15.10 -8.70 7.88
C ASP A 195 -14.95 -9.32 6.50
N LYS A 196 -15.34 -8.54 5.48
CA LYS A 196 -15.34 -9.01 4.08
C LYS A 196 -14.44 -8.11 3.23
N PHE A 197 -13.67 -8.74 2.35
CA PHE A 197 -12.81 -8.06 1.40
C PHE A 197 -13.01 -8.66 0.01
N GLN A 198 -13.45 -7.84 -0.95
CA GLN A 198 -13.34 -8.19 -2.35
C GLN A 198 -11.90 -7.93 -2.79
N VAL A 199 -11.22 -8.94 -3.27
CA VAL A 199 -9.86 -8.85 -3.80
C VAL A 199 -9.95 -9.01 -5.31
N ALA A 200 -9.44 -8.03 -6.05
CA ALA A 200 -9.23 -8.14 -7.49
C ALA A 200 -7.74 -7.91 -7.78
N ILE A 201 -7.16 -8.76 -8.61
CA ILE A 201 -5.75 -8.70 -8.97
C ILE A 201 -5.65 -8.68 -10.49
N PHE A 202 -5.04 -7.61 -11.01
CA PHE A 202 -4.74 -7.47 -12.42
C PHE A 202 -3.30 -7.88 -12.66
N GLY A 203 -3.11 -8.96 -13.39
CA GLY A 203 -1.79 -9.49 -13.74
C GLY A 203 -1.42 -9.17 -15.17
N ILE A 204 -0.15 -8.84 -15.37
CA ILE A 204 0.44 -8.59 -16.69
C ILE A 204 1.73 -9.38 -16.79
N ASN A 205 1.95 -10.01 -17.93
CA ASN A 205 3.25 -10.59 -18.27
C ASN A 205 3.70 -10.10 -19.65
N GLY A 206 4.96 -9.65 -19.73
CA GLY A 206 5.73 -9.17 -20.88
C GLY A 206 7.16 -9.67 -20.77
N PRO A 207 8.12 -9.07 -21.44
CA PRO A 207 8.05 -7.92 -22.33
C PRO A 207 7.63 -8.25 -23.76
N ILE A 208 7.06 -7.27 -24.45
CA ILE A 208 6.59 -7.39 -25.85
C ILE A 208 7.71 -7.72 -26.83
N SER A 209 8.94 -7.31 -26.52
CA SER A 209 10.13 -7.52 -27.37
C SER A 209 10.61 -8.96 -27.42
N VAL A 210 10.18 -9.79 -26.50
CA VAL A 210 10.53 -11.21 -26.45
C VAL A 210 9.49 -12.04 -27.19
N ALA A 211 9.89 -13.22 -27.69
CA ALA A 211 8.95 -14.15 -28.30
C ALA A 211 7.84 -14.53 -27.29
N PRO A 212 6.60 -14.78 -27.75
CA PRO A 212 5.62 -15.35 -26.86
C PRO A 212 6.17 -16.71 -26.36
N MET A 213 5.87 -17.19 -25.17
CA MET A 213 4.58 -17.12 -24.51
C MET A 213 4.74 -16.48 -23.12
N ASN A 214 4.20 -15.31 -22.94
CA ASN A 214 4.21 -14.62 -21.66
C ASN A 214 2.92 -14.98 -20.91
N PHE A 215 3.02 -15.92 -19.97
CA PHE A 215 1.90 -16.40 -19.20
C PHE A 215 1.77 -15.61 -17.89
N VAL A 216 0.54 -15.37 -17.44
CA VAL A 216 0.24 -14.86 -16.10
C VAL A 216 -0.18 -16.02 -15.20
N PHE A 217 0.42 -16.12 -14.04
CA PHE A 217 0.11 -17.11 -13.01
C PHE A 217 0.60 -16.66 -11.64
N PHE A 218 0.05 -17.26 -10.59
CA PHE A 218 0.51 -17.00 -9.23
C PHE A 218 1.66 -17.93 -8.85
N ARG A 219 2.64 -17.37 -8.20
CA ARG A 219 3.70 -18.08 -7.47
C ARG A 219 3.36 -18.20 -5.98
N GLN A 220 2.55 -17.25 -5.46
CA GLN A 220 2.06 -17.25 -4.10
C GLN A 220 0.77 -16.41 -4.00
N ALA A 221 -0.16 -16.88 -3.18
CA ALA A 221 -1.30 -16.10 -2.70
C ALA A 221 -1.60 -16.53 -1.26
N SER A 222 -1.51 -15.61 -0.30
CA SER A 222 -1.75 -15.91 1.12
C SER A 222 -2.34 -14.72 1.86
N VAL A 223 -3.02 -14.99 2.97
CA VAL A 223 -3.35 -13.98 3.98
C VAL A 223 -2.56 -14.28 5.23
N GLU A 224 -1.81 -13.30 5.67
CA GLU A 224 -0.94 -13.35 6.85
C GLU A 224 -1.58 -12.54 7.98
N PHE A 225 -1.64 -13.14 9.15
CA PHE A 225 -2.17 -12.51 10.37
C PHE A 225 -1.04 -12.26 11.36
N TYR A 226 -1.02 -11.05 11.93
CA TYR A 226 -0.01 -10.61 12.90
C TYR A 226 -0.69 -10.18 14.19
N LYS A 227 -0.23 -10.74 15.32
CA LYS A 227 -0.61 -10.38 16.69
C LYS A 227 0.61 -10.00 17.51
#